data_7f6b1115879a632a5d98dce4173e0a2b
#
_entry.id   7f6b1115879a632a5d98dce4173e0a2b
#
_cell.length_a   1.000
_cell.length_b   1.000
_cell.length_c   1.000
_cell.angle_alpha   90.00
_cell.angle_beta   90.00
_cell.angle_gamma   90.00
#
_symmetry.space_group_name_H-M   'P 1'
#
loop_
_entity.id
_entity.type
_entity.pdbx_description
1 polymer ?
#
loop_
_entity_poly.entity_id
_entity_poly.type
_entity_poly.pdbx_seq_one_letter_code
_entity_poly.pdbx_strand_id
1 'polypeptide(L)'
;MDEADLICAIGARFDDRITGKLDEFAPNAKFIHIDIDPAEISKNVPAHIPIVGDVKSILPALTKEYRALDADTTRLDPWLEKIEGWKEKYPLSYEDSSDNEIKPQYMIEALYEATGGEAIVTSDVGQHQMWVAQYYHFPEPRRWINSGGLGTMGFGLPAAIGAKVGCPDQQVVCVTGDGSIQMNVQELATCVTEDIDVKIFIMNNGSLGMVRQWQELFWDENYSHVHFSESPDFVKLAEAYGMKAFRMTDKTTLVDEMKAALETPGPVLCDVRVTPEENVYPMIAPGMPAREMVG
;
A
#
# COMPACT_ATOMS: atom_id res chain seq x y z
N MET A 1 16.31 -0.61 -10.43
CA MET A 1 17.04 0.67 -10.24
C MET A 1 18.54 0.46 -10.22
N ASP A 2 19.09 -0.50 -9.50
CA ASP A 2 20.54 -0.73 -9.36
C ASP A 2 21.32 -0.86 -10.67
N GLU A 3 20.71 -1.41 -11.71
CA GLU A 3 21.33 -1.60 -13.01
C GLU A 3 20.96 -0.52 -14.04
N ALA A 4 20.22 0.49 -13.63
CA ALA A 4 19.86 1.60 -14.51
C ALA A 4 21.07 2.51 -14.76
N ASP A 5 21.21 3.01 -15.97
CA ASP A 5 22.19 4.02 -16.38
C ASP A 5 21.62 5.45 -16.28
N LEU A 6 20.29 5.59 -16.26
CA LEU A 6 19.57 6.85 -16.10
C LEU A 6 18.32 6.63 -15.24
N ILE A 7 18.14 7.48 -14.24
CA ILE A 7 16.94 7.56 -13.43
C ILE A 7 16.35 8.97 -13.56
N CYS A 8 15.11 9.05 -14.03
CA CYS A 8 14.34 10.28 -14.04
C CYS A 8 13.37 10.26 -12.85
N ALA A 9 13.70 11.00 -11.81
CA ALA A 9 12.91 11.11 -10.59
C ALA A 9 11.97 12.31 -10.69
N ILE A 10 10.68 12.11 -10.52
CA ILE A 10 9.64 13.11 -10.67
C ILE A 10 8.83 13.18 -9.37
N GLY A 11 8.98 14.25 -8.59
CA GLY A 11 8.33 14.41 -7.29
C GLY A 11 8.79 13.38 -6.26
N ALA A 12 10.03 12.89 -6.35
CA ALA A 12 10.58 11.87 -5.47
C ALA A 12 11.64 12.47 -4.54
N ARG A 13 11.47 12.29 -3.24
CA ARG A 13 12.38 12.84 -2.21
C ARG A 13 13.60 11.96 -1.89
N PHE A 14 13.73 10.81 -2.52
CA PHE A 14 14.82 9.86 -2.28
C PHE A 14 15.02 9.56 -0.79
N ASP A 15 13.95 9.17 -0.10
CA ASP A 15 14.03 8.76 1.30
C ASP A 15 14.67 7.38 1.44
N ASP A 16 15.00 7.03 2.67
CA ASP A 16 15.70 5.79 3.00
C ASP A 16 14.90 4.52 2.66
N ARG A 17 13.57 4.59 2.53
CA ARG A 17 12.72 3.49 2.08
C ARG A 17 12.92 3.17 0.60
N ILE A 18 13.32 4.19 -0.19
CA ILE A 18 13.62 4.04 -1.61
C ILE A 18 15.10 3.70 -1.82
N THR A 19 15.99 4.42 -1.15
CA THR A 19 17.43 4.34 -1.41
C THR A 19 18.11 3.16 -0.72
N GLY A 20 17.59 2.74 0.45
CA GLY A 20 18.34 1.85 1.31
C GLY A 20 19.69 2.48 1.64
N LYS A 21 20.79 1.74 1.44
CA LYS A 21 22.17 2.24 1.61
C LYS A 21 22.49 3.27 0.52
N LEU A 22 22.54 4.52 0.91
CA LEU A 22 22.61 5.66 -0.01
C LEU A 22 23.83 5.61 -0.95
N ASP A 23 25.01 5.24 -0.41
CA ASP A 23 26.25 5.17 -1.19
C ASP A 23 26.26 4.08 -2.26
N GLU A 24 25.32 3.16 -2.17
CA GLU A 24 25.17 2.02 -3.09
C GLU A 24 23.87 2.10 -3.91
N PHE A 25 23.12 3.18 -3.78
CA PHE A 25 21.88 3.37 -4.53
C PHE A 25 22.17 3.72 -6.00
N ALA A 26 21.78 2.82 -6.90
CA ALA A 26 21.92 2.99 -8.35
C ALA A 26 23.29 3.58 -8.77
N PRO A 27 24.43 2.93 -8.43
CA PRO A 27 25.77 3.53 -8.50
C PRO A 27 26.21 3.90 -9.91
N ASN A 28 25.57 3.34 -10.93
CA ASN A 28 25.89 3.59 -12.34
C ASN A 28 24.96 4.60 -12.99
N ALA A 29 23.92 5.08 -12.29
CA ALA A 29 22.90 5.92 -12.88
C ALA A 29 23.28 7.40 -12.86
N LYS A 30 22.90 8.10 -13.92
CA LYS A 30 22.73 9.55 -13.91
C LYS A 30 21.31 9.88 -13.45
N PHE A 31 21.15 11.02 -12.76
CA PHE A 31 19.86 11.42 -12.21
C PHE A 31 19.35 12.71 -12.85
N ILE A 32 18.16 12.65 -13.43
CA ILE A 32 17.32 13.81 -13.72
C ILE A 32 16.36 13.91 -12.55
N HIS A 33 16.36 15.03 -11.82
CA HIS A 33 15.47 15.23 -10.67
C HIS A 33 14.56 16.42 -10.92
N ILE A 34 13.27 16.15 -11.03
CA ILE A 34 12.21 17.12 -11.26
C ILE A 34 11.40 17.22 -9.98
N ASP A 35 11.40 18.38 -9.35
CA ASP A 35 10.60 18.63 -8.14
C ASP A 35 10.10 20.07 -8.12
N ILE A 36 8.95 20.30 -7.49
CA ILE A 36 8.41 21.64 -7.28
C ILE A 36 9.13 22.37 -6.15
N ASP A 37 9.65 21.59 -5.17
CA ASP A 37 10.40 22.13 -4.04
C ASP A 37 11.91 22.14 -4.35
N PRO A 38 12.53 23.31 -4.47
CA PRO A 38 13.97 23.41 -4.69
C PRO A 38 14.81 22.80 -3.56
N ALA A 39 14.25 22.67 -2.35
CA ALA A 39 14.95 22.09 -1.21
C ALA A 39 15.11 20.56 -1.30
N GLU A 40 14.31 19.89 -2.11
CA GLU A 40 14.42 18.43 -2.35
C GLU A 40 15.51 18.11 -3.38
N ILE A 41 15.82 19.04 -4.28
CA ILE A 41 16.83 18.81 -5.33
C ILE A 41 18.22 18.59 -4.73
N SER A 42 18.82 17.46 -5.05
CA SER A 42 20.17 17.05 -4.58
C SER A 42 20.30 16.93 -3.04
N LYS A 43 19.21 16.79 -2.33
CA LYS A 43 19.20 16.68 -0.87
C LYS A 43 19.84 15.37 -0.41
N ASN A 44 19.40 14.25 -0.95
CA ASN A 44 19.89 12.91 -0.60
C ASN A 44 20.73 12.31 -1.74
N VAL A 45 20.25 12.39 -2.98
CA VAL A 45 20.95 11.89 -4.17
C VAL A 45 21.33 13.09 -5.06
N PRO A 46 22.60 13.26 -5.42
CA PRO A 46 23.03 14.35 -6.31
C PRO A 46 22.33 14.28 -7.67
N ALA A 47 21.64 15.34 -8.06
CA ALA A 47 21.02 15.44 -9.37
C ALA A 47 22.05 15.89 -10.43
N HIS A 48 22.20 15.12 -11.50
CA HIS A 48 23.00 15.50 -12.65
C HIS A 48 22.30 16.57 -13.49
N ILE A 49 20.99 16.46 -13.59
CA ILE A 49 20.13 17.44 -14.28
C ILE A 49 19.00 17.82 -13.30
N PRO A 50 19.15 18.93 -12.56
CA PRO A 50 18.09 19.43 -11.70
C PRO A 50 17.07 20.25 -12.49
N ILE A 51 15.78 20.04 -12.24
CA ILE A 51 14.69 20.82 -12.82
C ILE A 51 13.70 21.18 -11.72
N VAL A 52 13.66 22.46 -11.35
CA VAL A 52 12.70 22.97 -10.35
C VAL A 52 11.46 23.49 -11.07
N GLY A 53 10.29 22.98 -10.70
CA GLY A 53 9.01 23.47 -11.19
C GLY A 53 7.87 22.45 -11.10
N ASP A 54 6.68 22.93 -11.43
CA ASP A 54 5.47 22.10 -11.45
C ASP A 54 5.52 21.11 -12.61
N VAL A 55 5.37 19.83 -12.30
CA VAL A 55 5.33 18.71 -13.24
C VAL A 55 4.28 18.90 -14.33
N LYS A 56 3.17 19.57 -14.01
CA LYS A 56 2.12 19.92 -14.97
C LYS A 56 2.62 20.78 -16.14
N SER A 57 3.63 21.62 -15.88
CA SER A 57 4.26 22.46 -16.91
C SER A 57 5.47 21.78 -17.54
N ILE A 58 6.25 21.06 -16.76
CA ILE A 58 7.53 20.45 -17.19
C ILE A 58 7.29 19.25 -18.09
N LEU A 59 6.39 18.32 -17.74
CA LEU A 59 6.19 17.10 -18.52
C LEU A 59 5.72 17.34 -19.95
N PRO A 60 4.77 18.25 -20.23
CA PRO A 60 4.40 18.57 -21.62
C PRO A 60 5.58 19.13 -22.42
N ALA A 61 6.39 20.01 -21.80
CA ALA A 61 7.56 20.58 -22.47
C ALA A 61 8.63 19.51 -22.75
N LEU A 62 8.94 18.68 -21.75
CA LEU A 62 9.89 17.56 -21.91
C LEU A 62 9.43 16.57 -22.98
N THR A 63 8.15 16.22 -22.99
CA THR A 63 7.56 15.32 -23.97
C THR A 63 7.66 15.89 -25.39
N LYS A 64 7.40 17.20 -25.55
CA LYS A 64 7.53 17.88 -26.85
C LYS A 64 8.97 17.83 -27.37
N GLU A 65 9.94 18.18 -26.54
CA GLU A 65 11.36 18.15 -26.92
C GLU A 65 11.82 16.71 -27.22
N TYR A 66 11.43 15.72 -26.40
CA TYR A 66 11.78 14.32 -26.64
C TYR A 66 11.24 13.81 -27.98
N ARG A 67 9.99 14.13 -28.30
CA ARG A 67 9.40 13.75 -29.61
C ARG A 67 10.09 14.44 -30.78
N ALA A 68 10.58 15.68 -30.62
CA ALA A 68 11.30 16.42 -31.64
C ALA A 68 12.69 15.85 -31.94
N LEU A 69 13.26 15.06 -31.03
CA LEU A 69 14.57 14.42 -31.25
C LEU A 69 14.52 13.27 -32.26
N ASP A 70 13.32 12.75 -32.59
CA ASP A 70 13.13 11.56 -33.43
C ASP A 70 14.12 10.44 -33.09
N ALA A 71 14.27 10.19 -31.78
CA ALA A 71 15.26 9.27 -31.26
C ALA A 71 14.89 7.82 -31.59
N ASP A 72 15.87 7.04 -32.04
CA ASP A 72 15.72 5.60 -32.16
C ASP A 72 15.50 4.96 -30.79
N THR A 73 14.31 4.46 -30.56
CA THR A 73 13.90 3.82 -29.28
C THR A 73 14.24 2.33 -29.26
N THR A 74 14.60 1.71 -30.38
CA THR A 74 14.92 0.27 -30.43
C THR A 74 16.12 -0.10 -29.57
N ARG A 75 17.00 0.85 -29.29
CA ARG A 75 18.11 0.68 -28.33
C ARG A 75 17.66 0.36 -26.91
N LEU A 76 16.38 0.59 -26.58
CA LEU A 76 15.81 0.28 -25.27
C LEU A 76 15.29 -1.15 -25.19
N ASP A 77 15.10 -1.83 -26.33
CA ASP A 77 14.51 -3.17 -26.37
C ASP A 77 15.24 -4.18 -25.47
N PRO A 78 16.59 -4.25 -25.43
CA PRO A 78 17.29 -5.17 -24.53
C PRO A 78 17.05 -4.87 -23.05
N TRP A 79 16.82 -3.59 -22.70
CA TRP A 79 16.50 -3.19 -21.34
C TRP A 79 15.07 -3.57 -20.96
N LEU A 80 14.13 -3.39 -21.87
CA LEU A 80 12.73 -3.79 -21.68
C LEU A 80 12.60 -5.31 -21.58
N GLU A 81 13.27 -6.06 -22.45
CA GLU A 81 13.33 -7.53 -22.40
C GLU A 81 13.88 -8.01 -21.04
N LYS A 82 14.93 -7.35 -20.53
CA LYS A 82 15.49 -7.67 -19.22
C LYS A 82 14.50 -7.41 -18.08
N ILE A 83 13.77 -6.31 -18.13
CA ILE A 83 12.72 -5.99 -17.13
C ILE A 83 11.61 -7.04 -17.17
N GLU A 84 11.12 -7.39 -18.35
CA GLU A 84 10.09 -8.42 -18.48
C GLU A 84 10.58 -9.79 -17.99
N GLY A 85 11.82 -10.17 -18.30
CA GLY A 85 12.44 -11.38 -17.77
C GLY A 85 12.54 -11.40 -16.23
N TRP A 86 12.74 -10.24 -15.60
CA TRP A 86 12.69 -10.16 -14.13
C TRP A 86 11.28 -10.31 -13.59
N LYS A 87 10.28 -9.70 -14.23
CA LYS A 87 8.88 -9.85 -13.82
C LYS A 87 8.40 -11.30 -13.94
N GLU A 88 8.79 -11.99 -14.99
CA GLU A 88 8.47 -13.41 -15.18
C GLU A 88 9.17 -14.31 -14.15
N LYS A 89 10.45 -14.01 -13.84
CA LYS A 89 11.25 -14.82 -12.93
C LYS A 89 10.92 -14.60 -11.46
N TYR A 90 10.53 -13.39 -11.10
CA TYR A 90 10.29 -12.97 -9.71
C TYR A 90 8.92 -12.28 -9.58
N PRO A 91 7.82 -12.97 -9.91
CA PRO A 91 6.49 -12.41 -9.65
C PRO A 91 6.27 -12.25 -8.15
N LEU A 92 5.44 -11.30 -7.78
CA LEU A 92 4.91 -11.28 -6.42
C LEU A 92 4.10 -12.56 -6.22
N SER A 93 4.47 -13.32 -5.22
CA SER A 93 3.84 -14.60 -4.91
C SER A 93 3.81 -14.85 -3.41
N TYR A 94 2.94 -15.72 -2.99
CA TYR A 94 2.86 -16.22 -1.62
C TYR A 94 2.46 -17.69 -1.64
N GLU A 95 2.83 -18.42 -0.58
CA GLU A 95 2.38 -19.77 -0.42
C GLU A 95 0.93 -19.78 0.04
N ASP A 96 0.08 -20.38 -0.77
CA ASP A 96 -1.33 -20.54 -0.41
C ASP A 96 -1.48 -21.55 0.73
N SER A 97 -2.38 -21.27 1.68
CA SER A 97 -2.68 -22.22 2.73
C SER A 97 -3.45 -23.42 2.17
N SER A 98 -3.05 -24.62 2.57
CA SER A 98 -3.79 -25.86 2.27
C SER A 98 -5.12 -25.96 3.03
N ASP A 99 -5.29 -25.15 4.08
CA ASP A 99 -6.46 -25.06 4.94
C ASP A 99 -7.32 -23.87 4.54
N ASN A 100 -8.51 -23.74 5.12
CA ASN A 100 -9.44 -22.63 4.83
C ASN A 100 -8.98 -21.28 5.41
N GLU A 101 -7.73 -21.18 5.84
CA GLU A 101 -7.16 -19.95 6.39
C GLU A 101 -7.01 -18.87 5.32
N ILE A 102 -7.28 -17.64 5.72
CA ILE A 102 -7.16 -16.48 4.85
C ILE A 102 -5.75 -15.92 4.97
N LYS A 103 -4.98 -15.98 3.88
CA LYS A 103 -3.72 -15.24 3.78
C LYS A 103 -4.01 -13.75 3.59
N PRO A 104 -3.21 -12.84 4.19
CA PRO A 104 -3.38 -11.39 3.99
C PRO A 104 -3.37 -10.98 2.51
N GLN A 105 -2.50 -11.59 1.71
CA GLN A 105 -2.40 -11.36 0.27
C GLN A 105 -3.70 -11.74 -0.43
N TYR A 106 -4.23 -12.93 -0.12
CA TYR A 106 -5.50 -13.41 -0.68
C TYR A 106 -6.67 -12.50 -0.27
N MET A 107 -6.68 -11.98 0.96
CA MET A 107 -7.70 -11.01 1.38
C MET A 107 -7.75 -9.80 0.45
N ILE A 108 -6.59 -9.30 0.01
CA ILE A 108 -6.53 -8.14 -0.89
C ILE A 108 -6.96 -8.51 -2.32
N GLU A 109 -6.56 -9.67 -2.81
CA GLU A 109 -7.00 -10.18 -4.11
C GLU A 109 -8.51 -10.42 -4.14
N ALA A 110 -9.07 -11.02 -3.08
CA ALA A 110 -10.51 -11.21 -2.92
C ALA A 110 -11.27 -9.88 -2.88
N LEU A 111 -10.71 -8.87 -2.21
CA LEU A 111 -11.29 -7.54 -2.17
C LEU A 111 -11.25 -6.87 -3.55
N TYR A 112 -10.15 -7.02 -4.30
CA TYR A 112 -10.05 -6.55 -5.67
C TYR A 112 -11.12 -7.19 -6.56
N GLU A 113 -11.28 -8.52 -6.47
CA GLU A 113 -12.33 -9.24 -7.19
C GLU A 113 -13.74 -8.76 -6.80
N ALA A 114 -14.00 -8.65 -5.50
CA ALA A 114 -15.31 -8.24 -4.99
C ALA A 114 -15.71 -6.83 -5.41
N THR A 115 -14.74 -5.90 -5.52
CA THR A 115 -14.96 -4.52 -5.95
C THR A 115 -14.86 -4.32 -7.47
N GLY A 116 -14.43 -5.34 -8.22
CA GLY A 116 -14.09 -5.20 -9.64
C GLY A 116 -12.94 -4.22 -9.90
N GLY A 117 -12.17 -3.84 -8.88
CA GLY A 117 -11.08 -2.86 -8.96
C GLY A 117 -11.53 -1.40 -9.11
N GLU A 118 -12.83 -1.12 -9.01
CA GLU A 118 -13.40 0.22 -9.26
C GLU A 118 -13.52 1.09 -8.00
N ALA A 119 -13.33 0.52 -6.82
CA ALA A 119 -13.47 1.25 -5.56
C ALA A 119 -12.36 2.28 -5.35
N ILE A 120 -12.68 3.35 -4.62
CA ILE A 120 -11.66 4.16 -3.96
C ILE A 120 -11.24 3.42 -2.69
N VAL A 121 -9.98 3.03 -2.63
CA VAL A 121 -9.41 2.32 -1.48
C VAL A 121 -8.60 3.29 -0.63
N THR A 122 -8.94 3.38 0.64
CA THR A 122 -8.03 3.98 1.62
C THR A 122 -7.32 2.88 2.37
N SER A 123 -6.03 3.02 2.60
CA SER A 123 -5.31 2.09 3.46
C SER A 123 -4.76 2.80 4.68
N ASP A 124 -4.91 2.15 5.81
CA ASP A 124 -4.21 2.53 7.03
C ASP A 124 -2.74 2.09 6.96
N VAL A 125 -1.97 2.27 8.00
CA VAL A 125 -0.52 2.07 8.02
C VAL A 125 -0.13 0.79 8.76
N GLY A 126 0.64 -0.05 8.08
CA GLY A 126 1.13 -1.35 8.56
C GLY A 126 1.38 -2.32 7.40
N GLN A 127 1.50 -3.61 7.71
CA GLN A 127 1.65 -4.65 6.67
C GLN A 127 0.50 -4.61 5.65
N HIS A 128 -0.73 -4.38 6.11
CA HIS A 128 -1.92 -4.27 5.24
C HIS A 128 -1.78 -3.18 4.17
N GLN A 129 -1.13 -2.05 4.47
CA GLN A 129 -0.82 -1.01 3.49
C GLN A 129 0.08 -1.54 2.37
N MET A 130 1.10 -2.31 2.74
CA MET A 130 2.05 -2.88 1.79
C MET A 130 1.39 -3.94 0.93
N TRP A 131 0.56 -4.81 1.50
CA TRP A 131 -0.19 -5.79 0.71
C TRP A 131 -1.21 -5.15 -0.22
N VAL A 132 -1.87 -4.04 0.19
CA VAL A 132 -2.69 -3.25 -0.75
C VAL A 132 -1.85 -2.75 -1.92
N ALA A 133 -0.63 -2.24 -1.68
CA ALA A 133 0.26 -1.79 -2.73
C ALA A 133 0.70 -2.92 -3.69
N GLN A 134 0.83 -4.14 -3.18
CA GLN A 134 1.33 -5.29 -3.93
C GLN A 134 0.22 -6.04 -4.70
N TYR A 135 -0.95 -6.22 -4.10
CA TYR A 135 -1.98 -7.15 -4.59
C TYR A 135 -3.29 -6.49 -5.00
N TYR A 136 -3.52 -5.21 -4.70
CA TYR A 136 -4.68 -4.49 -5.23
C TYR A 136 -4.27 -3.71 -6.49
N HIS A 137 -4.84 -4.03 -7.63
CA HIS A 137 -4.53 -3.33 -8.87
C HIS A 137 -5.38 -2.07 -9.03
N PHE A 138 -4.73 -0.94 -9.30
CA PHE A 138 -5.39 0.35 -9.48
C PHE A 138 -5.38 0.73 -10.97
N PRO A 139 -6.46 0.50 -11.74
CA PRO A 139 -6.49 0.78 -13.17
C PRO A 139 -6.51 2.28 -13.47
N GLU A 140 -6.96 3.09 -12.50
CA GLU A 140 -7.07 4.54 -12.63
C GLU A 140 -6.31 5.29 -11.53
N PRO A 141 -5.77 6.49 -11.84
CA PRO A 141 -5.10 7.32 -10.84
C PRO A 141 -6.09 7.82 -9.77
N ARG A 142 -5.56 8.14 -8.58
CA ARG A 142 -6.31 8.68 -7.45
C ARG A 142 -7.36 7.72 -6.86
N ARG A 143 -7.22 6.42 -7.12
CA ARG A 143 -8.08 5.38 -6.52
C ARG A 143 -7.50 4.84 -5.22
N TRP A 144 -6.25 5.12 -4.91
CA TRP A 144 -5.61 4.72 -3.65
C TRP A 144 -5.18 5.92 -2.83
N ILE A 145 -5.68 6.00 -1.59
CA ILE A 145 -5.40 7.08 -0.64
C ILE A 145 -4.72 6.47 0.59
N ASN A 146 -3.49 6.87 0.86
CA ASN A 146 -2.72 6.33 1.98
C ASN A 146 -1.76 7.37 2.57
N SER A 147 -1.30 7.13 3.80
CA SER A 147 -0.26 7.94 4.44
C SER A 147 1.13 7.45 4.05
N GLY A 148 1.50 7.57 2.76
CA GLY A 148 2.76 7.06 2.22
C GLY A 148 4.00 7.88 2.63
N GLY A 149 3.82 9.13 3.03
CA GLY A 149 4.91 10.01 3.46
C GLY A 149 5.24 9.91 4.95
N LEU A 150 4.25 10.13 5.81
CA LEU A 150 4.44 10.15 7.26
C LEU A 150 4.18 8.78 7.91
N GLY A 151 3.40 7.90 7.29
CA GLY A 151 3.10 6.58 7.85
C GLY A 151 2.26 6.66 9.12
N THR A 152 1.21 7.46 9.12
CA THR A 152 0.38 7.72 10.30
C THR A 152 -0.65 6.62 10.50
N MET A 153 -0.50 5.80 11.55
CA MET A 153 -1.54 4.86 11.97
C MET A 153 -2.81 5.61 12.39
N GLY A 154 -3.98 5.11 11.97
CA GLY A 154 -5.28 5.76 12.18
C GLY A 154 -5.71 6.67 11.01
N PHE A 155 -4.90 6.78 9.95
CA PHE A 155 -5.23 7.59 8.78
C PHE A 155 -6.39 7.01 7.97
N GLY A 156 -6.51 5.68 7.89
CA GLY A 156 -7.36 4.97 6.92
C GLY A 156 -8.83 5.32 7.03
N LEU A 157 -9.41 5.21 8.23
CA LEU A 157 -10.85 5.47 8.45
C LEU A 157 -11.23 6.93 8.23
N PRO A 158 -10.57 7.94 8.82
CA PRO A 158 -10.87 9.34 8.53
C PRO A 158 -10.73 9.72 7.04
N ALA A 159 -9.73 9.15 6.37
CA ALA A 159 -9.53 9.36 4.94
C ALA A 159 -10.67 8.74 4.10
N ALA A 160 -11.19 7.55 4.51
CA ALA A 160 -12.33 6.92 3.86
C ALA A 160 -13.61 7.76 4.00
N ILE A 161 -13.85 8.30 5.19
CA ILE A 161 -14.94 9.24 5.45
C ILE A 161 -14.83 10.44 4.50
N GLY A 162 -13.66 11.07 4.46
CA GLY A 162 -13.40 12.21 3.58
C GLY A 162 -13.57 11.87 2.09
N ALA A 163 -13.09 10.70 1.66
CA ALA A 163 -13.25 10.23 0.29
C ALA A 163 -14.73 10.02 -0.09
N LYS A 164 -15.52 9.43 0.82
CA LYS A 164 -16.95 9.20 0.58
C LYS A 164 -17.73 10.51 0.54
N VAL A 165 -17.42 11.45 1.41
CA VAL A 165 -18.03 12.80 1.38
C VAL A 165 -17.68 13.53 0.09
N GLY A 166 -16.42 13.43 -0.36
CA GLY A 166 -15.96 14.06 -1.60
C GLY A 166 -16.43 13.37 -2.88
N CYS A 167 -16.73 12.08 -2.83
CA CYS A 167 -17.15 11.24 -3.94
C CYS A 167 -18.37 10.38 -3.55
N PRO A 168 -19.56 10.97 -3.31
CA PRO A 168 -20.71 10.28 -2.73
C PRO A 168 -21.22 9.11 -3.56
N ASP A 169 -21.06 9.17 -4.87
CA ASP A 169 -21.54 8.13 -5.81
C ASP A 169 -20.52 6.99 -5.99
N GLN A 170 -19.33 7.11 -5.44
CA GLN A 170 -18.30 6.09 -5.55
C GLN A 170 -18.34 5.10 -4.38
N GLN A 171 -18.01 3.84 -4.66
CA GLN A 171 -17.74 2.88 -3.60
C GLN A 171 -16.42 3.23 -2.92
N VAL A 172 -16.44 3.36 -1.60
CA VAL A 172 -15.23 3.64 -0.79
C VAL A 172 -14.99 2.50 0.19
N VAL A 173 -13.78 1.98 0.15
CA VAL A 173 -13.33 0.86 0.99
C VAL A 173 -12.14 1.32 1.83
N CYS A 174 -12.19 1.06 3.12
CA CYS A 174 -11.08 1.26 4.05
C CYS A 174 -10.44 -0.09 4.38
N VAL A 175 -9.17 -0.29 4.05
CA VAL A 175 -8.38 -1.43 4.51
C VAL A 175 -7.52 -0.98 5.68
N THR A 176 -7.71 -1.58 6.83
CA THR A 176 -7.01 -1.21 8.06
C THR A 176 -6.53 -2.46 8.82
N GLY A 177 -5.60 -2.32 9.73
CA GLY A 177 -5.20 -3.39 10.66
C GLY A 177 -5.95 -3.26 11.98
N ASP A 178 -5.96 -4.35 12.74
CA ASP A 178 -6.57 -4.43 14.09
C ASP A 178 -5.93 -3.45 15.09
N GLY A 179 -4.64 -3.14 14.93
CA GLY A 179 -3.97 -2.10 15.72
C GLY A 179 -4.26 -0.69 15.22
N SER A 180 -4.25 -0.48 13.90
CA SER A 180 -4.42 0.86 13.30
C SER A 180 -5.82 1.43 13.49
N ILE A 181 -6.86 0.62 13.33
CA ILE A 181 -8.26 1.07 13.51
C ILE A 181 -8.50 1.64 14.89
N GLN A 182 -7.82 1.13 15.91
CA GLN A 182 -7.99 1.58 17.29
C GLN A 182 -7.49 3.01 17.53
N MET A 183 -6.65 3.55 16.65
CA MET A 183 -6.12 4.92 16.78
C MET A 183 -7.21 5.99 16.57
N ASN A 184 -8.22 5.70 15.74
CA ASN A 184 -9.33 6.60 15.43
C ASN A 184 -10.68 5.87 15.41
N VAL A 185 -10.84 4.87 16.27
CA VAL A 185 -12.07 4.05 16.35
C VAL A 185 -13.33 4.87 16.64
N GLN A 186 -13.20 6.00 17.33
CA GLN A 186 -14.31 6.91 17.62
C GLN A 186 -14.98 7.46 16.35
N GLU A 187 -14.31 7.47 15.22
CA GLU A 187 -14.88 7.95 13.95
C GLU A 187 -15.94 7.00 13.37
N LEU A 188 -16.10 5.80 13.93
CA LEU A 188 -17.26 4.95 13.66
C LEU A 188 -18.57 5.67 14.01
N ALA A 189 -18.56 6.51 15.06
CA ALA A 189 -19.71 7.36 15.40
C ALA A 189 -20.03 8.35 14.27
N THR A 190 -19.01 8.96 13.66
CA THR A 190 -19.17 9.87 12.53
C THR A 190 -19.82 9.16 11.34
N CYS A 191 -19.37 7.95 11.02
CA CYS A 191 -19.97 7.16 9.93
C CYS A 191 -21.46 6.92 10.16
N VAL A 192 -21.87 6.56 11.38
CA VAL A 192 -23.26 6.25 11.70
C VAL A 192 -24.12 7.51 11.79
N THR A 193 -23.61 8.56 12.46
CA THR A 193 -24.38 9.79 12.71
C THR A 193 -24.67 10.54 11.40
N GLU A 194 -23.72 10.54 10.48
CA GLU A 194 -23.80 11.26 9.20
C GLU A 194 -24.18 10.35 8.02
N ASP A 195 -24.54 9.08 8.30
CA ASP A 195 -24.92 8.06 7.28
C ASP A 195 -23.88 7.95 6.14
N ILE A 196 -22.61 7.89 6.52
CA ILE A 196 -21.50 7.83 5.56
C ILE A 196 -21.23 6.38 5.19
N ASP A 197 -21.62 5.98 3.98
CA ASP A 197 -21.50 4.62 3.45
C ASP A 197 -20.06 4.25 3.10
N VAL A 198 -19.28 3.88 4.12
CA VAL A 198 -17.90 3.36 4.00
C VAL A 198 -17.86 1.88 4.39
N LYS A 199 -17.17 1.06 3.60
CA LYS A 199 -16.95 -0.35 3.90
C LYS A 199 -15.55 -0.53 4.50
N ILE A 200 -15.50 -0.96 5.76
CA ILE A 200 -14.26 -1.06 6.55
C ILE A 200 -13.88 -2.53 6.66
N PHE A 201 -12.72 -2.89 6.11
CA PHE A 201 -12.17 -4.23 6.19
C PHE A 201 -10.94 -4.21 7.11
N ILE A 202 -11.06 -4.84 8.27
CA ILE A 202 -9.98 -5.00 9.23
C ILE A 202 -9.22 -6.28 8.87
N MET A 203 -7.97 -6.16 8.47
CA MET A 203 -7.04 -7.26 8.36
C MET A 203 -6.54 -7.60 9.78
N ASN A 204 -7.17 -8.59 10.39
CA ASN A 204 -6.97 -8.92 11.79
C ASN A 204 -6.03 -10.12 11.94
N ASN A 205 -4.77 -9.84 12.20
CA ASN A 205 -3.74 -10.83 12.46
C ASN A 205 -3.38 -10.97 13.96
N GLY A 206 -4.07 -10.25 14.84
CA GLY A 206 -3.82 -10.28 16.30
C GLY A 206 -2.52 -9.63 16.73
N SER A 207 -1.92 -8.76 15.88
CA SER A 207 -0.62 -8.17 16.20
C SER A 207 -0.35 -6.85 15.51
N LEU A 208 0.62 -6.08 16.02
CA LEU A 208 1.30 -5.01 15.30
C LEU A 208 2.26 -5.66 14.28
N GLY A 209 1.70 -6.14 13.17
CA GLY A 209 2.39 -7.07 12.26
C GLY A 209 3.71 -6.57 11.72
N MET A 210 3.84 -5.29 11.37
CA MET A 210 5.13 -4.74 10.87
C MET A 210 6.19 -4.74 11.97
N VAL A 211 5.83 -4.41 13.21
CA VAL A 211 6.78 -4.45 14.35
C VAL A 211 7.15 -5.90 14.67
N ARG A 212 6.17 -6.84 14.64
CA ARG A 212 6.42 -8.27 14.78
C ARG A 212 7.41 -8.77 13.73
N GLN A 213 7.20 -8.47 12.46
CA GLN A 213 8.10 -8.86 11.37
C GLN A 213 9.53 -8.36 11.58
N TRP A 214 9.71 -7.14 12.06
CA TRP A 214 11.03 -6.60 12.36
C TRP A 214 11.68 -7.33 13.55
N GLN A 215 10.92 -7.63 14.59
CA GLN A 215 11.43 -8.39 15.73
C GLN A 215 11.80 -9.83 15.34
N GLU A 216 11.05 -10.44 14.45
CA GLU A 216 11.36 -11.74 13.86
C GLU A 216 12.68 -11.70 13.07
N LEU A 217 12.80 -10.78 12.12
CA LEU A 217 13.92 -10.76 11.18
C LEU A 217 15.21 -10.19 11.75
N PHE A 218 15.14 -9.28 12.73
CA PHE A 218 16.31 -8.51 13.17
C PHE A 218 16.55 -8.52 14.67
N TRP A 219 15.72 -9.17 15.47
CA TRP A 219 15.86 -9.24 16.94
C TRP A 219 15.66 -10.66 17.49
N ASP A 220 16.10 -11.67 16.75
CA ASP A 220 16.10 -13.08 17.17
C ASP A 220 14.75 -13.54 17.75
N GLU A 221 13.63 -13.11 17.13
CA GLU A 221 12.25 -13.42 17.56
C GLU A 221 11.93 -12.96 19.00
N ASN A 222 12.64 -11.95 19.51
CA ASN A 222 12.35 -11.35 20.80
C ASN A 222 11.12 -10.47 20.71
N TYR A 223 9.94 -11.08 20.68
CA TYR A 223 8.67 -10.38 20.59
C TYR A 223 8.32 -9.64 21.88
N SER A 224 8.12 -8.33 21.78
CA SER A 224 7.77 -7.47 22.90
C SER A 224 6.65 -6.52 22.53
N HIS A 225 5.50 -6.62 23.25
CA HIS A 225 4.35 -5.72 23.12
C HIS A 225 3.76 -5.62 21.71
N VAL A 226 3.89 -6.66 20.89
CA VAL A 226 3.39 -6.67 19.50
C VAL A 226 2.16 -7.55 19.33
N HIS A 227 1.94 -8.52 20.19
CA HIS A 227 0.78 -9.40 20.15
C HIS A 227 -0.36 -8.83 20.99
N PHE A 228 -1.56 -8.89 20.46
CA PHE A 228 -2.77 -8.57 21.18
C PHE A 228 -3.34 -9.86 21.80
N SER A 229 -3.03 -10.11 23.06
CA SER A 229 -3.58 -11.27 23.81
C SER A 229 -5.09 -11.22 23.92
N GLU A 230 -5.67 -10.03 23.95
CA GLU A 230 -7.09 -9.76 24.02
C GLU A 230 -7.42 -8.58 23.06
N SER A 231 -7.51 -8.89 21.76
CA SER A 231 -7.98 -7.90 20.78
C SER A 231 -9.46 -7.60 21.04
N PRO A 232 -9.92 -6.37 20.83
CA PRO A 232 -11.34 -6.06 20.87
C PRO A 232 -12.14 -6.98 19.93
N ASP A 233 -13.34 -7.37 20.35
CA ASP A 233 -14.30 -7.98 19.44
C ASP A 233 -14.86 -6.88 18.52
N PHE A 234 -14.29 -6.76 17.32
CA PHE A 234 -14.64 -5.69 16.39
C PHE A 234 -16.08 -5.78 15.88
N VAL A 235 -16.68 -6.97 15.87
CA VAL A 235 -18.10 -7.13 15.53
C VAL A 235 -18.96 -6.49 16.61
N LYS A 236 -18.73 -6.84 17.89
CA LYS A 236 -19.46 -6.21 18.99
C LYS A 236 -19.19 -4.71 19.11
N LEU A 237 -17.98 -4.29 18.81
CA LEU A 237 -17.62 -2.87 18.78
C LEU A 237 -18.47 -2.13 17.74
N ALA A 238 -18.54 -2.62 16.52
CA ALA A 238 -19.35 -2.03 15.45
C ALA A 238 -20.85 -2.01 15.83
N GLU A 239 -21.36 -3.11 16.39
CA GLU A 239 -22.74 -3.19 16.88
C GLU A 239 -23.03 -2.16 17.98
N ALA A 240 -22.06 -1.90 18.87
CA ALA A 240 -22.19 -0.87 19.91
C ALA A 240 -22.29 0.55 19.33
N TYR A 241 -21.71 0.79 18.14
CA TYR A 241 -21.89 2.03 17.38
C TYR A 241 -23.16 2.04 16.50
N GLY A 242 -23.90 0.92 16.42
CA GLY A 242 -25.08 0.80 15.56
C GLY A 242 -24.77 0.44 14.11
N MET A 243 -23.55 -0.03 13.81
CA MET A 243 -23.13 -0.48 12.48
C MET A 243 -23.44 -1.95 12.26
N LYS A 244 -23.69 -2.32 11.01
CA LYS A 244 -23.64 -3.74 10.62
C LYS A 244 -22.20 -4.21 10.57
N ALA A 245 -22.00 -5.47 10.99
CA ALA A 245 -20.68 -6.07 11.01
C ALA A 245 -20.69 -7.53 10.57
N PHE A 246 -19.57 -7.96 10.00
CA PHE A 246 -19.32 -9.34 9.57
C PHE A 246 -18.01 -9.83 10.16
N ARG A 247 -17.95 -11.12 10.50
CA ARG A 247 -16.68 -11.80 10.79
C ARG A 247 -16.44 -12.82 9.70
N MET A 248 -15.31 -12.67 9.00
CA MET A 248 -14.91 -13.50 7.88
C MET A 248 -13.70 -14.35 8.29
N THR A 249 -13.82 -15.67 8.20
CA THR A 249 -12.81 -16.61 8.69
C THR A 249 -12.52 -17.75 7.73
N ASP A 250 -13.29 -17.87 6.65
CA ASP A 250 -13.19 -18.97 5.69
C ASP A 250 -12.82 -18.41 4.30
N LYS A 251 -11.68 -18.86 3.80
CA LYS A 251 -11.17 -18.48 2.48
C LYS A 251 -12.15 -18.79 1.36
N THR A 252 -12.87 -19.91 1.47
CA THR A 252 -13.74 -20.41 0.38
C THR A 252 -14.98 -19.56 0.16
N THR A 253 -15.44 -18.83 1.18
CA THR A 253 -16.62 -17.96 1.14
C THR A 253 -16.28 -16.47 1.09
N LEU A 254 -14.99 -16.11 1.25
CA LEU A 254 -14.54 -14.74 1.47
C LEU A 254 -15.01 -13.76 0.41
N VAL A 255 -14.89 -14.10 -0.88
CA VAL A 255 -15.28 -13.21 -1.99
C VAL A 255 -16.78 -12.92 -1.94
N ASP A 256 -17.61 -13.95 -1.71
CA ASP A 256 -19.06 -13.79 -1.65
C ASP A 256 -19.49 -13.01 -0.39
N GLU A 257 -18.84 -13.26 0.74
CA GLU A 257 -19.07 -12.50 1.97
C GLU A 257 -18.66 -11.02 1.81
N MET A 258 -17.55 -10.73 1.13
CA MET A 258 -17.16 -9.37 0.80
C MET A 258 -18.16 -8.69 -0.12
N LYS A 259 -18.64 -9.36 -1.17
CA LYS A 259 -19.69 -8.83 -2.05
C LYS A 259 -20.97 -8.48 -1.27
N ALA A 260 -21.39 -9.38 -0.39
CA ALA A 260 -22.56 -9.13 0.47
C ALA A 260 -22.36 -7.93 1.42
N ALA A 261 -21.16 -7.77 1.96
CA ALA A 261 -20.81 -6.61 2.79
C ALA A 261 -20.80 -5.31 1.98
N LEU A 262 -20.29 -5.34 0.75
CA LEU A 262 -20.25 -4.19 -0.15
C LEU A 262 -21.65 -3.74 -0.58
N GLU A 263 -22.59 -4.67 -0.79
CA GLU A 263 -23.98 -4.43 -1.15
C GLU A 263 -24.84 -4.01 0.05
N THR A 264 -24.38 -4.22 1.28
CA THR A 264 -25.12 -3.86 2.49
C THR A 264 -25.23 -2.33 2.60
N PRO A 265 -26.44 -1.74 2.71
CA PRO A 265 -26.61 -0.30 2.83
C PRO A 265 -26.00 0.28 4.11
N GLY A 266 -25.42 1.47 4.01
CA GLY A 266 -24.79 2.22 5.11
C GLY A 266 -23.39 1.72 5.47
N PRO A 267 -22.81 2.28 6.53
CA PRO A 267 -21.46 1.90 6.96
C PRO A 267 -21.43 0.46 7.48
N VAL A 268 -20.39 -0.26 7.07
CA VAL A 268 -20.20 -1.70 7.43
C VAL A 268 -18.78 -1.93 7.91
N LEU A 269 -18.62 -2.75 8.93
CA LEU A 269 -17.32 -3.21 9.42
C LEU A 269 -17.17 -4.72 9.23
N CYS A 270 -16.06 -5.13 8.62
CA CYS A 270 -15.71 -6.53 8.38
C CYS A 270 -14.43 -6.88 9.16
N ASP A 271 -14.53 -7.78 10.13
CA ASP A 271 -13.42 -8.37 10.88
C ASP A 271 -12.92 -9.60 10.12
N VAL A 272 -11.90 -9.44 9.26
CA VAL A 272 -11.32 -10.51 8.46
C VAL A 272 -10.15 -11.11 9.22
N ARG A 273 -10.29 -12.36 9.66
CA ARG A 273 -9.24 -13.09 10.37
C ARG A 273 -8.25 -13.66 9.38
N VAL A 274 -7.02 -13.18 9.46
CA VAL A 274 -5.93 -13.64 8.58
C VAL A 274 -4.85 -14.37 9.37
N THR A 275 -4.02 -15.14 8.66
CA THR A 275 -2.87 -15.83 9.27
C THR A 275 -1.94 -14.81 9.95
N PRO A 276 -1.53 -15.06 11.21
CA PRO A 276 -0.82 -14.07 12.02
C PRO A 276 0.66 -13.92 11.65
N GLU A 277 1.31 -14.98 11.14
CA GLU A 277 2.76 -15.04 10.96
C GLU A 277 3.24 -14.54 9.58
N GLU A 278 2.34 -14.10 8.71
CA GLU A 278 2.73 -13.62 7.37
C GLU A 278 3.62 -12.37 7.44
N ASN A 279 4.64 -12.38 6.60
CA ASN A 279 5.57 -11.28 6.41
C ASN A 279 5.39 -10.63 5.03
N VAL A 280 5.69 -9.34 4.95
CA VAL A 280 5.72 -8.62 3.68
C VAL A 280 7.08 -8.83 3.02
N TYR A 281 7.07 -9.41 1.83
CA TYR A 281 8.24 -9.61 1.00
C TYR A 281 7.99 -9.08 -0.43
N PRO A 282 9.07 -8.72 -1.18
CA PRO A 282 10.46 -8.59 -0.74
C PRO A 282 10.65 -7.40 0.22
N MET A 283 11.70 -7.45 1.04
CA MET A 283 12.03 -6.39 1.98
C MET A 283 13.52 -6.08 1.95
N ILE A 284 13.88 -4.81 2.09
CA ILE A 284 15.28 -4.37 2.23
C ILE A 284 15.53 -4.10 3.71
N ALA A 285 16.51 -4.80 4.27
CA ALA A 285 16.93 -4.57 5.65
C ALA A 285 17.51 -3.15 5.85
N PRO A 286 17.33 -2.55 7.04
CA PRO A 286 17.86 -1.21 7.30
C PRO A 286 19.35 -1.08 6.98
N GLY A 287 19.71 -0.08 6.19
CA GLY A 287 21.09 0.20 5.81
C GLY A 287 21.70 -0.75 4.76
N MET A 288 20.88 -1.65 4.19
CA MET A 288 21.33 -2.56 3.12
C MET A 288 20.99 -1.98 1.74
N PRO A 289 21.77 -2.30 0.70
CA PRO A 289 21.44 -1.91 -0.66
C PRO A 289 20.27 -2.72 -1.22
N ALA A 290 19.56 -2.14 -2.21
CA ALA A 290 18.37 -2.77 -2.79
C ALA A 290 18.62 -4.18 -3.39
N ARG A 291 19.83 -4.45 -3.86
CA ARG A 291 20.21 -5.77 -4.39
C ARG A 291 20.34 -6.88 -3.34
N GLU A 292 20.35 -6.51 -2.05
CA GLU A 292 20.44 -7.44 -0.90
C GLU A 292 19.08 -7.55 -0.19
N MET A 293 17.98 -7.45 -0.96
CA MET A 293 16.64 -7.67 -0.41
C MET A 293 16.45 -9.11 0.05
N VAL A 294 15.61 -9.30 1.07
CA VAL A 294 15.18 -10.59 1.61
C VAL A 294 13.77 -10.92 1.15
N GLY A 295 13.49 -12.23 0.94
CA GLY A 295 12.21 -12.75 0.51
C GLY A 295 12.21 -13.34 -0.88
#